data_5a904b1c181023ebcfa67423c68f947c
#
_entry.id   5a904b1c181023ebcfa67423c68f947c
#
_cell.length_a   1.000
_cell.length_b   1.000
_cell.length_c   1.000
_cell.angle_alpha   90.00
_cell.angle_beta   90.00
_cell.angle_gamma   90.00
#
_symmetry.space_group_name_H-M   'P 1'
#
loop_
_entity.id
_entity.type
_entity.pdbx_description
1 polymer ?
#
loop_
_entity_poly.entity_id
_entity_poly.type
_entity_poly.pdbx_seq_one_letter_code
_entity_poly.pdbx_strand_id
1 'polypeptide(L)'
;LRIADKFVDWEFHYLKPEPLEEYIKKLTVIWGAKEAIFKIRNEKGISFKDHIQVASFSLTENQTQACLLFDDLEKKFEVNYLEIENFTLVYAFEK
;
A
#
# COMPACT_ATOMS: atom_id res chain seq x y z
N LEU A 1 4.53 -12.78 8.55
CA LEU A 1 3.66 -13.54 7.67
C LEU A 1 4.28 -13.70 6.30
N ARG A 2 4.32 -14.91 5.82
CA ARG A 2 4.92 -15.20 4.52
C ARG A 2 4.16 -14.53 3.38
N ILE A 3 2.86 -14.33 3.55
CA ILE A 3 2.06 -13.72 2.51
C ILE A 3 2.50 -12.29 2.22
N ALA A 4 3.07 -11.61 3.21
CA ALA A 4 3.54 -10.24 3.01
C ALA A 4 4.62 -10.17 1.92
N ASP A 5 5.44 -11.21 1.79
CA ASP A 5 6.50 -11.23 0.79
C ASP A 5 5.98 -11.14 -0.64
N LYS A 6 4.68 -11.36 -0.84
CA LYS A 6 4.08 -11.32 -2.16
C LYS A 6 3.76 -9.90 -2.63
N PHE A 7 3.66 -8.95 -1.71
CA PHE A 7 3.31 -7.59 -2.08
C PHE A 7 4.08 -6.51 -1.36
N VAL A 8 4.87 -6.87 -0.34
CA VAL A 8 5.67 -5.91 0.42
C VAL A 8 7.14 -6.08 0.05
N ASP A 9 7.82 -4.99 -0.19
CA ASP A 9 9.26 -4.98 -0.44
C ASP A 9 9.86 -3.77 0.25
N TRP A 10 9.75 -2.59 -0.36
CA TRP A 10 10.28 -1.36 0.19
C TRP A 10 9.69 -1.05 1.57
N GLU A 11 8.41 -1.36 1.78
CA GLU A 11 7.70 -1.01 3.02
C GLU A 11 8.22 -1.78 4.24
N PHE A 12 8.97 -2.84 4.05
CA PHE A 12 9.52 -3.58 5.19
C PHE A 12 10.39 -2.71 6.08
N HIS A 13 10.98 -1.64 5.55
CA HIS A 13 11.86 -0.80 6.34
C HIS A 13 11.14 -0.06 7.48
N TYR A 14 9.84 0.16 7.37
CA TYR A 14 9.07 0.82 8.43
C TYR A 14 8.08 -0.11 9.14
N LEU A 15 7.83 -1.29 8.60
CA LEU A 15 6.87 -2.21 9.21
C LEU A 15 7.49 -2.90 10.41
N LYS A 16 6.73 -2.94 11.50
CA LYS A 16 7.13 -3.65 12.71
C LYS A 16 6.19 -4.82 12.93
N PRO A 17 6.73 -6.02 13.16
CA PRO A 17 5.87 -7.21 13.30
C PRO A 17 5.03 -7.24 14.58
N GLU A 18 5.28 -6.35 15.51
CA GLU A 18 4.56 -6.29 16.77
C GLU A 18 4.06 -4.89 17.05
N PRO A 19 2.86 -4.73 17.62
CA PRO A 19 1.91 -5.80 17.91
C PRO A 19 1.36 -6.43 16.64
N LEU A 20 1.07 -7.71 16.70
CA LEU A 20 0.64 -8.44 15.51
C LEU A 20 -0.63 -7.88 14.88
N GLU A 21 -1.59 -7.48 15.70
CA GLU A 21 -2.84 -6.94 15.19
C GLU A 21 -2.60 -5.68 14.37
N GLU A 22 -1.74 -4.79 14.84
CA GLU A 22 -1.41 -3.57 14.12
C GLU A 22 -0.67 -3.88 12.83
N TYR A 23 0.25 -4.84 12.88
CA TYR A 23 1.00 -5.27 11.72
C TYR A 23 0.07 -5.76 10.61
N ILE A 24 -0.90 -6.61 10.98
CA ILE A 24 -1.86 -7.16 10.02
C ILE A 24 -2.71 -6.05 9.41
N LYS A 25 -3.14 -5.09 10.21
CA LYS A 25 -3.93 -3.96 9.71
C LYS A 25 -3.13 -3.12 8.73
N LYS A 26 -1.86 -2.87 9.02
CA LYS A 26 -1.00 -2.12 8.11
C LYS A 26 -0.76 -2.88 6.81
N LEU A 27 -0.57 -4.19 6.88
CA LEU A 27 -0.45 -5.00 5.68
C LEU A 27 -1.70 -4.91 4.82
N THR A 28 -2.88 -4.89 5.45
CA THR A 28 -4.14 -4.78 4.73
C THR A 28 -4.23 -3.45 3.98
N VAL A 29 -3.79 -2.37 4.62
CA VAL A 29 -3.77 -1.06 3.96
C VAL A 29 -2.81 -1.06 2.78
N ILE A 30 -1.61 -1.59 2.97
CA ILE A 30 -0.60 -1.63 1.91
C ILE A 30 -1.10 -2.45 0.73
N TRP A 31 -1.66 -3.63 1.00
CA TRP A 31 -2.19 -4.49 -0.05
C TRP A 31 -3.30 -3.79 -0.82
N GLY A 32 -4.23 -3.17 -0.09
CA GLY A 32 -5.36 -2.46 -0.71
C GLY A 32 -4.90 -1.30 -1.56
N ALA A 33 -3.91 -0.54 -1.06
CA ALA A 33 -3.35 0.60 -1.80
C ALA A 33 -2.68 0.14 -3.09
N LYS A 34 -1.86 -0.90 -3.00
CA LYS A 34 -1.14 -1.40 -4.18
C LYS A 34 -2.10 -1.98 -5.21
N GLU A 35 -3.13 -2.67 -4.76
CA GLU A 35 -4.14 -3.20 -5.66
C GLU A 35 -4.92 -2.08 -6.35
N ALA A 36 -5.32 -1.07 -5.60
CA ALA A 36 -6.05 0.07 -6.18
C ALA A 36 -5.21 0.79 -7.23
N ILE A 37 -3.95 1.05 -6.92
CA ILE A 37 -3.05 1.75 -7.83
C ILE A 37 -2.79 0.91 -9.07
N PHE A 38 -2.57 -0.39 -8.89
CA PHE A 38 -2.35 -1.30 -9.99
C PHE A 38 -3.54 -1.29 -10.96
N LYS A 39 -4.75 -1.24 -10.44
CA LYS A 39 -5.94 -1.19 -11.28
C LYS A 39 -6.09 0.14 -11.99
N ILE A 40 -5.72 1.23 -11.34
CA ILE A 40 -5.78 2.56 -11.96
C ILE A 40 -4.83 2.65 -13.14
N ARG A 41 -3.60 2.17 -12.96
CA ARG A 41 -2.56 2.30 -13.97
C ARG A 41 -2.35 1.06 -14.82
N ASN A 42 -3.03 0.05 -14.63
CA ASN A 42 -3.11 -1.22 -15.38
C ASN A 42 -2.16 -1.32 -16.59
N GLU A 43 -0.88 -1.03 -16.41
CA GLU A 43 0.10 -1.04 -17.49
C GLU A 43 0.87 -2.34 -17.47
N LYS A 44 1.17 -2.83 -18.68
CA LYS A 44 1.87 -4.09 -18.83
C LYS A 44 3.28 -4.00 -18.24
N GLY A 45 3.64 -5.00 -17.46
CA GLY A 45 4.98 -5.09 -16.88
C GLY A 45 5.12 -4.51 -15.48
N ILE A 46 4.09 -3.82 -14.97
CA ILE A 46 4.16 -3.28 -13.62
C ILE A 46 4.09 -4.40 -12.60
N SER A 47 5.03 -4.41 -11.67
CA SER A 47 5.02 -5.32 -10.55
C SER A 47 4.35 -4.65 -9.37
N PHE A 48 3.32 -5.26 -8.88
CA PHE A 48 2.57 -4.91 -7.70
C PHE A 48 3.50 -4.71 -6.49
N LYS A 49 4.45 -5.62 -6.34
CA LYS A 49 5.38 -5.62 -5.21
C LYS A 49 6.52 -4.62 -5.39
N ASP A 50 7.12 -4.61 -6.57
CA ASP A 50 8.39 -3.91 -6.78
C ASP A 50 8.25 -2.47 -7.24
N HIS A 51 7.18 -2.14 -7.92
CA HIS A 51 7.05 -0.83 -8.55
C HIS A 51 6.13 0.13 -7.82
N ILE A 52 5.37 -0.33 -6.83
CA ILE A 52 4.48 0.51 -6.07
C ILE A 52 4.99 0.60 -4.63
N GLN A 53 5.24 1.82 -4.17
CA GLN A 53 5.74 2.06 -2.83
C GLN A 53 4.72 2.88 -2.05
N VAL A 54 4.34 2.38 -0.87
CA VAL A 54 3.41 3.07 0.02
C VAL A 54 4.21 3.68 1.16
N ALA A 55 4.10 4.99 1.33
CA ALA A 55 4.85 5.70 2.36
C ALA A 55 4.42 5.27 3.76
N SER A 56 5.32 5.45 4.73
CA SER A 56 5.05 5.14 6.13
C SER A 56 3.79 5.86 6.60
N PHE A 57 3.01 5.21 7.44
CA PHE A 57 1.76 5.76 7.94
C PHE A 57 1.41 5.21 9.31
N SER A 58 0.53 5.93 9.99
CA SER A 58 -0.10 5.49 11.23
C SER A 58 -1.53 5.10 10.91
N LEU A 59 -2.05 4.08 11.58
CA LEU A 59 -3.43 3.64 11.35
C LEU A 59 -4.46 4.71 11.71
N THR A 60 -4.09 5.67 12.55
CA THR A 60 -5.00 6.74 12.96
C THR A 60 -5.01 7.94 12.03
N GLU A 61 -4.08 8.02 11.10
CA GLU A 61 -4.00 9.14 10.17
C GLU A 61 -5.00 9.08 9.03
N ASN A 62 -5.42 7.90 8.67
CA ASN A 62 -6.40 7.65 7.62
C ASN A 62 -5.95 8.06 6.22
N GLN A 63 -4.72 8.49 6.06
CA GLN A 63 -4.21 8.96 4.79
C GLN A 63 -2.71 8.79 4.71
N THR A 64 -2.22 8.40 3.54
CA THR A 64 -0.80 8.38 3.27
C THR A 64 -0.59 8.63 1.77
N GLN A 65 0.65 8.56 1.35
CA GLN A 65 1.03 8.76 -0.05
C GLN A 65 1.61 7.48 -0.60
N ALA A 66 1.53 7.32 -1.91
CA ALA A 66 2.18 6.21 -2.58
C ALA A 66 2.72 6.69 -3.92
N CYS A 67 3.64 5.95 -4.47
CA CYS A 67 4.15 6.26 -5.80
C CYS A 67 4.33 5.00 -6.61
N LEU A 68 4.18 5.16 -7.92
CA LEU A 68 4.44 4.12 -8.90
C LEU A 68 5.70 4.51 -9.63
N LEU A 69 6.70 3.64 -9.58
CA LEU A 69 8.00 3.86 -10.22
C LEU A 69 8.25 2.68 -11.16
N PHE A 70 8.17 2.92 -12.45
CA PHE A 70 8.35 1.88 -13.44
C PHE A 70 8.99 2.46 -14.69
N ASP A 71 10.20 2.02 -15.03
CA ASP A 71 11.00 2.58 -16.10
C ASP A 71 11.15 4.08 -15.87
N ASP A 72 10.75 4.92 -16.83
CA ASP A 72 10.81 6.36 -16.70
C ASP A 72 9.52 6.95 -16.15
N LEU A 73 8.56 6.12 -15.79
CA LEU A 73 7.27 6.56 -15.27
C LEU A 73 7.33 6.77 -13.78
N GLU A 74 6.92 7.94 -13.33
CA GLU A 74 6.76 8.22 -11.91
C GLU A 74 5.41 8.89 -11.70
N LYS A 75 4.53 8.23 -10.95
CA LYS A 75 3.20 8.76 -10.65
C LYS A 75 2.96 8.74 -9.16
N LYS A 76 2.32 9.78 -8.66
CA LYS A 76 2.03 9.92 -7.23
C LYS A 76 0.55 9.77 -6.98
N PHE A 77 0.23 9.16 -5.85
CA PHE A 77 -1.13 8.85 -5.46
C PHE A 77 -1.38 9.25 -4.03
N GLU A 78 -2.61 9.62 -3.75
CA GLU A 78 -3.09 9.76 -2.39
C GLU A 78 -3.82 8.47 -2.03
N VAL A 79 -3.50 7.93 -0.86
CA VAL A 79 -4.12 6.70 -0.36
C VAL A 79 -4.92 7.06 0.88
N ASN A 80 -6.18 6.69 0.88
CA ASN A 80 -7.07 6.90 2.02
C ASN A 80 -7.53 5.56 2.55
N TYR A 81 -7.58 5.43 3.85
CA TYR A 81 -8.00 4.19 4.48
C TYR A 81 -8.81 4.49 5.73
N LEU A 82 -9.76 3.61 6.00
CA LEU A 82 -10.67 3.78 7.12
C LEU A 82 -11.11 2.42 7.60
N GLU A 83 -11.07 2.22 8.91
CA GLU A 83 -11.58 1.00 9.50
C GLU A 83 -13.04 1.22 9.91
N ILE A 84 -13.92 0.40 9.35
CA ILE A 84 -15.35 0.46 9.66
C ILE A 84 -15.74 -0.92 10.17
N GLU A 85 -16.08 -1.00 11.46
CA GLU A 85 -16.37 -2.26 12.13
C GLU A 85 -15.20 -3.22 11.94
N ASN A 86 -15.39 -4.30 11.19
CA ASN A 86 -14.33 -5.29 10.95
C ASN A 86 -13.73 -5.18 9.56
N PHE A 87 -14.04 -4.09 8.84
CA PHE A 87 -13.55 -3.90 7.49
C PHE A 87 -12.55 -2.77 7.41
N THR A 88 -11.57 -2.93 6.54
CA THR A 88 -10.67 -1.84 6.19
C THR A 88 -10.99 -1.42 4.77
N LEU A 89 -11.46 -0.20 4.63
CA LEU A 89 -11.72 0.39 3.32
C LEU A 89 -10.46 1.13 2.88
N VAL A 90 -9.97 0.83 1.68
CA VAL A 90 -8.79 1.49 1.14
C VAL A 90 -9.11 1.95 -0.27
N TYR A 91 -8.82 3.21 -0.56
CA TYR A 91 -8.95 3.71 -1.92
C TYR A 91 -7.83 4.69 -2.21
N ALA A 92 -7.53 4.84 -3.49
CA ALA A 92 -6.44 5.69 -3.93
C ALA A 92 -6.86 6.46 -5.17
N PHE A 93 -6.25 7.62 -5.36
CA PHE A 93 -6.42 8.36 -6.60
C PHE A 93 -5.12 9.04 -6.97
N GLU A 94 -4.94 9.21 -8.27
CA GLU A 94 -3.73 9.81 -8.80
C GLU A 94 -3.77 11.32 -8.60
N LYS A 95 -2.64 11.86 -8.17
CA LYS A 95 -2.50 13.30 -7.98
C LYS A 95 -2.18 14.03 -9.27
#